data_dc8dbe763c5060f48cdb233e7fa4b634
#
_entry.id   dc8dbe763c5060f48cdb233e7fa4b634
#
_cell.length_a   1.000
_cell.length_b   1.000
_cell.length_c   1.000
_cell.angle_alpha   90.00
_cell.angle_beta   90.00
_cell.angle_gamma   90.00
#
_symmetry.space_group_name_H-M   'P 1'
#
loop_
_entity.id
_entity.type
_entity.pdbx_description
1 polymer ?
#
loop_
_entity_poly.entity_id
_entity_poly.type
_entity_poly.pdbx_seq_one_letter_code
_entity_poly.pdbx_strand_id
1 'polypeptide(L)'
;LYDSIERTREVARATANVTHNHPEGIKGAEATASAIYMARNGSSKEEIKEYIEREFHYDLSRTLDNIRPYYHHVESCQETVPEAIIAFLESKDFEDAVRNAVSLGGDTDTLGAITGSIAEAFYGIPAVLIAECKSRIDKGLMTDVLDEFDHVLGRSMDTYSDEMDETQANQMIEAAIDQYYIQQDKNGMLLFMEVMVTRMQQAGEVIVPYITENSFMSEEQIGKVKAGDTI
;
A
#
# COMPACT_ATOMS: atom_id res chain seq x y z
N LEU A 1 -12.92 -14.97 4.73
CA LEU A 1 -14.39 -15.06 4.72
C LEU A 1 -14.92 -16.34 4.08
N TYR A 2 -14.14 -16.98 3.20
CA TYR A 2 -14.54 -18.19 2.48
C TYR A 2 -13.66 -19.36 2.90
N ASP A 3 -14.25 -20.56 2.87
CA ASP A 3 -13.62 -21.78 3.41
C ASP A 3 -12.77 -22.53 2.37
N SER A 4 -12.81 -22.11 1.11
CA SER A 4 -11.99 -22.70 0.05
C SER A 4 -11.49 -21.66 -0.95
N ILE A 5 -10.38 -22.00 -1.60
CA ILE A 5 -9.78 -21.16 -2.64
C ILE A 5 -10.66 -21.09 -3.89
N GLU A 6 -11.38 -22.17 -4.22
CA GLU A 6 -12.31 -22.23 -5.33
C GLU A 6 -13.45 -21.22 -5.12
N ARG A 7 -14.04 -21.20 -3.91
CA ARG A 7 -15.10 -20.26 -3.58
C ARG A 7 -14.58 -18.82 -3.56
N THR A 8 -13.37 -18.60 -3.06
CA THR A 8 -12.71 -17.28 -3.07
C THR A 8 -12.55 -16.77 -4.51
N ARG A 9 -12.06 -17.60 -5.42
CA ARG A 9 -11.92 -17.27 -6.84
C ARG A 9 -13.26 -17.01 -7.52
N GLU A 10 -14.27 -17.84 -7.24
CA GLU A 10 -15.63 -17.67 -7.79
C GLU A 10 -16.21 -16.29 -7.43
N VAL A 11 -16.09 -15.89 -6.16
CA VAL A 11 -16.60 -14.59 -5.70
C VAL A 11 -15.78 -13.43 -6.26
N ALA A 12 -14.45 -13.55 -6.31
CA ALA A 12 -13.59 -12.54 -6.92
C ALA A 12 -13.96 -12.32 -8.40
N ARG A 13 -14.19 -13.41 -9.15
CA ARG A 13 -14.69 -13.37 -10.53
C ARG A 13 -16.05 -12.67 -10.63
N ALA A 14 -17.00 -13.04 -9.77
CA ALA A 14 -18.34 -12.46 -9.78
C ALA A 14 -18.28 -10.94 -9.52
N THR A 15 -17.43 -10.51 -8.59
CA THR A 15 -17.22 -9.09 -8.28
C THR A 15 -16.62 -8.33 -9.47
N ALA A 16 -15.56 -8.87 -10.09
CA ALA A 16 -14.90 -8.26 -11.22
C ALA A 16 -15.82 -8.19 -12.46
N ASN A 17 -16.65 -9.20 -12.70
CA ASN A 17 -17.57 -9.25 -13.83
C ASN A 17 -18.54 -8.07 -13.91
N VAL A 18 -18.82 -7.41 -12.81
CA VAL A 18 -19.80 -6.29 -12.77
C VAL A 18 -19.26 -5.07 -13.50
N THR A 19 -17.95 -4.78 -13.35
CA THR A 19 -17.33 -3.54 -13.86
C THR A 19 -16.17 -3.80 -14.80
N HIS A 20 -15.45 -4.92 -14.66
CA HIS A 20 -14.21 -5.24 -15.35
C HIS A 20 -14.22 -6.67 -15.88
N ASN A 21 -15.20 -7.00 -16.75
CA ASN A 21 -15.43 -8.36 -17.27
C ASN A 21 -14.44 -8.81 -18.37
N HIS A 22 -13.34 -8.08 -18.57
CA HIS A 22 -12.28 -8.54 -19.46
C HIS A 22 -11.54 -9.74 -18.82
N PRO A 23 -11.15 -10.77 -19.59
CA PRO A 23 -10.49 -11.97 -19.05
C PRO A 23 -9.27 -11.65 -18.17
N GLU A 24 -8.45 -10.68 -18.53
CA GLU A 24 -7.29 -10.28 -17.73
C GLU A 24 -7.67 -9.52 -16.45
N GLY A 25 -8.75 -8.73 -16.46
CA GLY A 25 -9.28 -8.10 -15.26
C GLY A 25 -9.78 -9.13 -14.24
N ILE A 26 -10.55 -10.12 -14.72
CA ILE A 26 -11.02 -11.25 -13.92
C ILE A 26 -9.82 -12.04 -13.34
N LYS A 27 -8.84 -12.36 -14.19
CA LYS A 27 -7.62 -13.06 -13.81
C LYS A 27 -6.87 -12.31 -12.70
N GLY A 28 -6.72 -10.98 -12.82
CA GLY A 28 -6.08 -10.15 -11.79
C GLY A 28 -6.81 -10.19 -10.45
N ALA A 29 -8.14 -10.10 -10.47
CA ALA A 29 -8.96 -10.20 -9.26
C ALA A 29 -8.85 -11.57 -8.59
N GLU A 30 -8.93 -12.65 -9.38
CA GLU A 30 -8.78 -14.02 -8.87
C GLU A 30 -7.37 -14.27 -8.30
N ALA A 31 -6.31 -13.78 -8.97
CA ALA A 31 -4.94 -13.95 -8.51
C ALA A 31 -4.70 -13.23 -7.18
N THR A 32 -5.14 -11.97 -7.07
CA THR A 32 -5.03 -11.19 -5.84
C THR A 32 -5.79 -11.84 -4.68
N ALA A 33 -7.05 -12.24 -4.92
CA ALA A 33 -7.86 -12.91 -3.91
C ALA A 33 -7.27 -14.26 -3.48
N SER A 34 -6.69 -15.01 -4.42
CA SER A 34 -6.01 -16.29 -4.11
C SER A 34 -4.77 -16.08 -3.25
N ALA A 35 -3.94 -15.08 -3.56
CA ALA A 35 -2.76 -14.75 -2.76
C ALA A 35 -3.15 -14.37 -1.32
N ILE A 36 -4.20 -13.54 -1.16
CA ILE A 36 -4.73 -13.16 0.16
C ILE A 36 -5.26 -14.40 0.91
N TYR A 37 -6.03 -15.26 0.24
CA TYR A 37 -6.57 -16.48 0.84
C TYR A 37 -5.44 -17.39 1.35
N MET A 38 -4.43 -17.66 0.52
CA MET A 38 -3.29 -18.49 0.87
C MET A 38 -2.48 -17.90 2.03
N ALA A 39 -2.21 -16.59 2.00
CA ALA A 39 -1.53 -15.88 3.07
C ALA A 39 -2.26 -16.03 4.42
N ARG A 40 -3.58 -15.82 4.44
CA ARG A 40 -4.42 -15.99 5.64
C ARG A 40 -4.45 -17.41 6.17
N ASN A 41 -4.27 -18.41 5.31
CA ASN A 41 -4.26 -19.83 5.69
C ASN A 41 -2.85 -20.36 5.96
N GLY A 42 -1.85 -19.48 6.11
CA GLY A 42 -0.51 -19.82 6.55
C GLY A 42 0.40 -20.39 5.47
N SER A 43 0.07 -20.22 4.19
CA SER A 43 0.98 -20.62 3.11
C SER A 43 2.26 -19.78 3.13
N SER A 44 3.39 -20.38 2.80
CA SER A 44 4.65 -19.66 2.61
C SER A 44 4.61 -18.79 1.33
N LYS A 45 5.56 -17.88 1.23
CA LYS A 45 5.71 -17.04 0.02
C LYS A 45 6.01 -17.86 -1.22
N GLU A 46 6.78 -18.92 -1.05
CA GLU A 46 7.13 -19.86 -2.11
C GLU A 46 5.89 -20.60 -2.62
N GLU A 47 5.03 -21.09 -1.73
CA GLU A 47 3.78 -21.75 -2.10
C GLU A 47 2.81 -20.79 -2.79
N ILE A 48 2.71 -19.54 -2.31
CA ILE A 48 1.90 -18.49 -2.95
C ILE A 48 2.43 -18.22 -4.35
N LYS A 49 3.74 -18.01 -4.49
CA LYS A 49 4.40 -17.78 -5.79
C LYS A 49 4.12 -18.91 -6.77
N GLU A 50 4.40 -20.15 -6.39
CA GLU A 50 4.20 -21.33 -7.24
C GLU A 50 2.74 -21.46 -7.66
N TYR A 51 1.80 -21.23 -6.76
CA TYR A 51 0.37 -21.28 -7.07
C TYR A 51 -0.01 -20.23 -8.12
N ILE A 52 0.40 -18.97 -7.90
CA ILE A 52 0.06 -17.87 -8.79
C ILE A 52 0.70 -18.05 -10.18
N GLU A 53 1.95 -18.48 -10.25
CA GLU A 53 2.62 -18.78 -11.53
C GLU A 53 1.92 -19.90 -12.28
N ARG A 54 1.54 -20.97 -11.59
CA ARG A 54 0.87 -22.13 -12.18
C ARG A 54 -0.54 -21.83 -12.68
N GLU A 55 -1.37 -21.17 -11.84
CA GLU A 55 -2.80 -20.98 -12.12
C GLU A 55 -3.09 -19.78 -13.00
N PHE A 56 -2.29 -18.73 -12.89
CA PHE A 56 -2.53 -17.46 -13.57
C PHE A 56 -1.46 -17.11 -14.61
N HIS A 57 -0.39 -17.89 -14.69
CA HIS A 57 0.69 -17.71 -15.67
C HIS A 57 1.34 -16.31 -15.61
N TYR A 58 1.42 -15.72 -14.42
CA TYR A 58 2.23 -14.54 -14.18
C TYR A 58 3.70 -14.91 -14.00
N ASP A 59 4.60 -14.10 -14.57
CA ASP A 59 6.03 -14.23 -14.35
C ASP A 59 6.43 -13.51 -13.05
N LEU A 60 6.61 -14.26 -11.98
CA LEU A 60 7.06 -13.77 -10.68
C LEU A 60 8.56 -14.07 -10.42
N SER A 61 9.32 -14.41 -11.47
CA SER A 61 10.76 -14.68 -11.35
C SER A 61 11.62 -13.41 -11.35
N ARG A 62 11.04 -12.28 -11.75
CA ARG A 62 11.71 -10.97 -11.77
C ARG A 62 11.90 -10.42 -10.37
N THR A 63 12.86 -9.52 -10.21
CA THR A 63 13.10 -8.79 -8.95
C THR A 63 12.66 -7.34 -9.05
N LEU A 64 12.41 -6.70 -7.91
CA LEU A 64 12.12 -5.27 -7.86
C LEU A 64 13.22 -4.43 -8.51
N ASP A 65 14.48 -4.82 -8.32
CA ASP A 65 15.61 -4.11 -8.94
C ASP A 65 15.60 -4.21 -10.47
N ASN A 66 15.07 -5.30 -11.02
CA ASN A 66 14.87 -5.43 -12.45
C ASN A 66 13.66 -4.64 -12.97
N ILE A 67 12.65 -4.43 -12.14
CA ILE A 67 11.38 -3.79 -12.51
C ILE A 67 11.49 -2.27 -12.40
N ARG A 68 12.02 -1.71 -11.30
CA ARG A 68 12.08 -0.27 -11.00
C ARG A 68 12.57 0.62 -12.14
N PRO A 69 13.64 0.28 -12.90
CA PRO A 69 14.14 1.16 -13.94
C PRO A 69 13.20 1.34 -15.15
N TYR A 70 12.23 0.44 -15.33
CA TYR A 70 11.38 0.38 -16.51
C TYR A 70 9.90 0.51 -16.21
N TYR A 71 9.48 0.33 -14.94
CA TYR A 71 8.08 0.43 -14.57
C TYR A 71 7.61 1.89 -14.67
N HIS A 72 6.43 2.07 -15.20
CA HIS A 72 5.79 3.38 -15.38
C HIS A 72 4.30 3.25 -15.04
N HIS A 73 3.55 4.34 -15.15
CA HIS A 73 2.12 4.29 -14.93
C HIS A 73 1.46 3.41 -16.00
N VAL A 74 0.80 2.35 -15.52
CA VAL A 74 0.06 1.40 -16.35
C VAL A 74 -1.31 1.12 -15.72
N GLU A 75 -2.31 0.91 -16.58
CA GLU A 75 -3.69 0.64 -16.15
C GLU A 75 -4.10 -0.82 -16.40
N SER A 76 -3.14 -1.66 -16.76
CA SER A 76 -3.41 -3.06 -17.11
C SER A 76 -3.13 -4.01 -15.94
N CYS A 77 -4.06 -4.94 -15.70
CA CYS A 77 -3.89 -5.97 -14.67
C CYS A 77 -2.68 -6.88 -14.96
N GLN A 78 -2.31 -7.07 -16.23
CA GLN A 78 -1.19 -7.91 -16.63
C GLN A 78 0.16 -7.38 -16.15
N GLU A 79 0.27 -6.06 -15.98
CA GLU A 79 1.51 -5.37 -15.60
C GLU A 79 1.47 -4.88 -14.15
N THR A 80 0.27 -4.66 -13.58
CA THR A 80 0.14 -4.17 -12.20
C THR A 80 0.12 -5.31 -11.18
N VAL A 81 -0.66 -6.36 -11.43
CA VAL A 81 -0.85 -7.44 -10.44
C VAL A 81 0.42 -8.24 -10.16
N PRO A 82 1.19 -8.69 -11.17
CA PRO A 82 2.44 -9.42 -10.89
C PRO A 82 3.47 -8.55 -10.17
N GLU A 83 3.61 -7.27 -10.50
CA GLU A 83 4.52 -6.35 -9.82
C GLU A 83 4.14 -6.14 -8.35
N ALA A 84 2.85 -5.99 -8.05
CA ALA A 84 2.36 -5.89 -6.69
C ALA A 84 2.61 -7.18 -5.88
N ILE A 85 2.44 -8.35 -6.50
CA ILE A 85 2.75 -9.63 -5.85
C ILE A 85 4.26 -9.77 -5.61
N ILE A 86 5.11 -9.39 -6.57
CA ILE A 86 6.58 -9.39 -6.41
C ILE A 86 7.00 -8.47 -5.25
N ALA A 87 6.39 -7.29 -5.12
CA ALA A 87 6.65 -6.38 -4.02
C ALA A 87 6.38 -7.02 -2.64
N PHE A 88 5.31 -7.81 -2.53
CA PHE A 88 5.04 -8.61 -1.35
C PHE A 88 6.07 -9.75 -1.19
N LEU A 89 6.37 -10.50 -2.24
CA LEU A 89 7.27 -11.66 -2.16
C LEU A 89 8.67 -11.29 -1.68
N GLU A 90 9.21 -10.13 -2.09
CA GLU A 90 10.53 -9.64 -1.67
C GLU A 90 10.54 -8.94 -0.31
N SER A 91 9.38 -8.69 0.30
CA SER A 91 9.29 -7.97 1.57
C SER A 91 9.68 -8.82 2.77
N LYS A 92 10.07 -8.18 3.86
CA LYS A 92 10.39 -8.82 5.15
C LYS A 92 9.29 -8.62 6.21
N ASP A 93 8.47 -7.58 6.04
CA ASP A 93 7.35 -7.22 6.91
C ASP A 93 6.30 -6.42 6.14
N PHE A 94 5.21 -6.02 6.81
CA PHE A 94 4.12 -5.27 6.20
C PHE A 94 4.57 -3.91 5.63
N GLU A 95 5.33 -3.15 6.41
CA GLU A 95 5.80 -1.83 6.00
C GLU A 95 6.74 -1.92 4.79
N ASP A 96 7.66 -2.88 4.81
CA ASP A 96 8.58 -3.14 3.71
C ASP A 96 7.83 -3.54 2.42
N ALA A 97 6.75 -4.33 2.53
CA ALA A 97 5.91 -4.68 1.40
C ALA A 97 5.27 -3.45 0.74
N VAL A 98 4.67 -2.57 1.54
CA VAL A 98 4.06 -1.34 1.03
C VAL A 98 5.12 -0.40 0.45
N ARG A 99 6.27 -0.24 1.12
CA ARG A 99 7.40 0.54 0.60
C ARG A 99 7.94 0.01 -0.73
N ASN A 100 8.04 -1.31 -0.86
CA ASN A 100 8.42 -1.96 -2.11
C ASN A 100 7.46 -1.60 -3.24
N ALA A 101 6.15 -1.70 -3.01
CA ALA A 101 5.13 -1.32 -3.99
C ALA A 101 5.25 0.15 -4.41
N VAL A 102 5.33 1.06 -3.43
CA VAL A 102 5.44 2.50 -3.68
C VAL A 102 6.75 2.84 -4.42
N SER A 103 7.84 2.12 -4.14
CA SER A 103 9.15 2.34 -4.77
C SER A 103 9.19 2.06 -6.27
N LEU A 104 8.20 1.33 -6.80
CA LEU A 104 8.07 1.09 -8.23
C LEU A 104 7.61 2.34 -9.00
N GLY A 105 6.96 3.29 -8.34
CA GLY A 105 6.34 4.44 -8.99
C GLY A 105 5.06 4.08 -9.73
N GLY A 106 4.69 4.89 -10.71
CA GLY A 106 3.46 4.68 -11.48
C GLY A 106 2.18 4.82 -10.63
N ASP A 107 1.25 3.89 -10.77
CA ASP A 107 0.00 3.82 -10.00
C ASP A 107 0.25 3.20 -8.61
N THR A 108 0.88 3.98 -7.73
CA THR A 108 1.35 3.50 -6.42
C THR A 108 0.24 3.18 -5.43
N ASP A 109 -0.93 3.79 -5.55
CA ASP A 109 -2.08 3.50 -4.72
C ASP A 109 -2.70 2.14 -5.07
N THR A 110 -2.84 1.81 -6.35
CA THR A 110 -3.28 0.48 -6.79
C THR A 110 -2.25 -0.61 -6.42
N LEU A 111 -0.95 -0.38 -6.70
CA LEU A 111 0.11 -1.30 -6.27
C LEU A 111 0.10 -1.50 -4.75
N GLY A 112 0.02 -0.40 -4.00
CA GLY A 112 -0.03 -0.42 -2.53
C GLY A 112 -1.27 -1.13 -1.99
N ALA A 113 -2.44 -0.96 -2.62
CA ALA A 113 -3.66 -1.65 -2.21
C ALA A 113 -3.56 -3.17 -2.41
N ILE A 114 -3.07 -3.63 -3.56
CA ILE A 114 -2.90 -5.06 -3.85
C ILE A 114 -1.84 -5.68 -2.92
N THR A 115 -0.65 -5.08 -2.89
CA THR A 115 0.48 -5.55 -2.05
C THR A 115 0.12 -5.54 -0.57
N GLY A 116 -0.48 -4.44 -0.09
CA GLY A 116 -0.87 -4.26 1.30
C GLY A 116 -1.92 -5.28 1.75
N SER A 117 -2.89 -5.60 0.90
CA SER A 117 -3.91 -6.61 1.21
C SER A 117 -3.32 -8.01 1.40
N ILE A 118 -2.33 -8.39 0.59
CA ILE A 118 -1.61 -9.66 0.73
C ILE A 118 -0.71 -9.65 1.96
N ALA A 119 0.02 -8.53 2.15
CA ALA A 119 0.93 -8.35 3.28
C ALA A 119 0.19 -8.32 4.63
N GLU A 120 -0.99 -7.67 4.71
CA GLU A 120 -1.85 -7.72 5.89
C GLU A 120 -2.23 -9.16 6.24
N ALA A 121 -2.65 -9.93 5.25
CA ALA A 121 -3.06 -11.31 5.45
C ALA A 121 -1.89 -12.20 5.93
N PHE A 122 -0.67 -11.88 5.53
CA PHE A 122 0.54 -12.66 5.81
C PHE A 122 1.24 -12.24 7.12
N TYR A 123 1.41 -10.94 7.35
CA TYR A 123 2.18 -10.37 8.47
C TYR A 123 1.32 -9.76 9.58
N GLY A 124 0.08 -9.37 9.26
CA GLY A 124 -0.68 -8.39 10.04
C GLY A 124 -0.18 -6.96 9.80
N ILE A 125 -0.95 -5.97 10.25
CA ILE A 125 -0.56 -4.55 10.18
C ILE A 125 -0.08 -4.10 11.56
N PRO A 126 1.09 -3.44 11.69
CA PRO A 126 1.52 -2.84 12.94
C PRO A 126 0.48 -1.83 13.48
N ALA A 127 0.20 -1.88 14.80
CA ALA A 127 -0.83 -1.07 15.43
C ALA A 127 -0.65 0.45 15.19
N VAL A 128 0.61 0.91 15.16
CA VAL A 128 0.96 2.30 14.87
C VAL A 128 0.48 2.73 13.47
N LEU A 129 0.65 1.89 12.46
CA LEU A 129 0.20 2.19 11.11
C LEU A 129 -1.32 2.19 11.00
N ILE A 130 -1.99 1.29 11.72
CA ILE A 130 -3.46 1.28 11.80
C ILE A 130 -3.97 2.57 12.42
N ALA A 131 -3.41 2.99 13.56
CA ALA A 131 -3.81 4.21 14.25
C ALA A 131 -3.63 5.45 13.37
N GLU A 132 -2.49 5.55 12.69
CA GLU A 132 -2.20 6.66 11.78
C GLU A 132 -3.14 6.67 10.57
N CYS A 133 -3.39 5.53 9.94
CA CYS A 133 -4.36 5.43 8.85
C CYS A 133 -5.77 5.82 9.31
N LYS A 134 -6.21 5.32 10.47
CA LYS A 134 -7.52 5.64 11.03
C LYS A 134 -7.70 7.13 11.31
N SER A 135 -6.64 7.82 11.72
CA SER A 135 -6.69 9.28 11.97
C SER A 135 -6.92 10.11 10.70
N ARG A 136 -6.59 9.54 9.53
CA ARG A 136 -6.65 10.21 8.22
C ARG A 136 -7.85 9.81 7.37
N ILE A 137 -8.51 8.73 7.70
CA ILE A 137 -9.67 8.22 6.96
C ILE A 137 -10.91 9.04 7.33
N ASP A 138 -11.77 9.29 6.35
CA ASP A 138 -13.07 9.92 6.58
C ASP A 138 -13.91 9.13 7.59
N LYS A 139 -14.59 9.84 8.50
CA LYS A 139 -15.36 9.22 9.58
C LYS A 139 -16.46 8.27 9.10
N GLY A 140 -17.09 8.58 7.95
CA GLY A 140 -18.08 7.70 7.37
C GLY A 140 -17.47 6.38 6.89
N LEU A 141 -16.29 6.42 6.24
CA LEU A 141 -15.56 5.21 5.87
C LEU A 141 -15.12 4.39 7.09
N MET A 142 -14.74 5.07 8.19
CA MET A 142 -14.40 4.39 9.43
C MET A 142 -15.57 3.58 9.98
N THR A 143 -16.71 4.25 10.25
CA THR A 143 -17.85 3.64 10.94
C THR A 143 -18.64 2.71 10.04
N ASP A 144 -18.89 3.10 8.80
CA ASP A 144 -19.82 2.40 7.91
C ASP A 144 -19.16 1.26 7.13
N VAL A 145 -17.83 1.27 7.03
CA VAL A 145 -17.10 0.26 6.27
C VAL A 145 -16.12 -0.52 7.13
N LEU A 146 -15.15 0.17 7.76
CA LEU A 146 -14.06 -0.53 8.45
C LEU A 146 -14.53 -1.21 9.74
N ASP A 147 -15.33 -0.54 10.55
CA ASP A 147 -15.85 -1.11 11.81
C ASP A 147 -16.80 -2.29 11.53
N GLU A 148 -17.63 -2.17 10.48
CA GLU A 148 -18.50 -3.28 10.08
C GLU A 148 -17.68 -4.45 9.50
N PHE A 149 -16.63 -4.16 8.73
CA PHE A 149 -15.73 -5.19 8.20
C PHE A 149 -14.97 -5.91 9.31
N ASP A 150 -14.46 -5.19 10.30
CA ASP A 150 -13.81 -5.76 11.48
C ASP A 150 -14.79 -6.63 12.29
N HIS A 151 -16.05 -6.18 12.43
CA HIS A 151 -17.10 -6.96 13.07
C HIS A 151 -17.37 -8.29 12.34
N VAL A 152 -17.50 -8.25 11.01
CA VAL A 152 -17.71 -9.46 10.17
C VAL A 152 -16.52 -10.42 10.27
N LEU A 153 -15.30 -9.89 10.41
CA LEU A 153 -14.09 -10.71 10.59
C LEU A 153 -13.93 -11.26 12.02
N GLY A 154 -14.81 -10.89 12.96
CA GLY A 154 -14.68 -11.24 14.36
C GLY A 154 -13.48 -10.55 15.05
N ARG A 155 -12.98 -9.47 14.46
CA ARG A 155 -11.95 -8.63 15.07
C ARG A 155 -12.66 -7.68 16.04
N SER A 156 -12.32 -7.77 17.33
CA SER A 156 -12.78 -6.80 18.31
C SER A 156 -11.97 -5.51 18.16
N MET A 157 -12.63 -4.34 18.22
CA MET A 157 -11.97 -3.03 18.31
C MET A 157 -11.00 -2.96 19.50
N ASP A 158 -11.23 -3.76 20.53
CA ASP A 158 -10.38 -3.82 21.73
C ASP A 158 -9.00 -4.45 21.50
N THR A 159 -8.78 -5.14 20.38
CA THR A 159 -7.48 -5.72 20.04
C THR A 159 -6.43 -4.67 19.61
N TYR A 160 -6.86 -3.44 19.36
CA TYR A 160 -5.98 -2.33 18.95
C TYR A 160 -5.80 -1.25 20.03
N SER A 161 -6.28 -1.50 21.24
CA SER A 161 -6.26 -0.53 22.36
C SER A 161 -5.01 -0.57 23.22
N ASP A 162 -3.90 -1.12 22.76
CA ASP A 162 -2.65 -0.92 23.48
C ASP A 162 -2.08 0.45 23.13
N GLU A 163 -2.19 1.30 24.14
CA GLU A 163 -1.75 2.67 24.25
C GLU A 163 -0.36 2.92 23.67
N MET A 164 -0.33 3.24 22.38
CA MET A 164 0.86 3.90 21.87
C MET A 164 0.68 5.40 22.12
N ASP A 165 1.49 5.95 23.01
CA ASP A 165 1.60 7.38 23.26
C ASP A 165 1.88 8.11 21.93
N GLU A 166 1.14 9.19 21.66
CA GLU A 166 1.32 10.08 20.51
C GLU A 166 2.80 10.45 20.29
N THR A 167 3.57 10.55 21.37
CA THR A 167 5.02 10.78 21.35
C THR A 167 5.80 9.63 20.73
N GLN A 168 5.42 8.38 20.98
CA GLN A 168 6.06 7.20 20.39
C GLN A 168 5.71 7.05 18.90
N ALA A 169 4.47 7.34 18.52
CA ALA A 169 4.03 7.34 17.13
C ALA A 169 4.83 8.39 16.32
N ASN A 170 4.96 9.61 16.84
CA ASN A 170 5.74 10.66 16.21
C ASN A 170 7.24 10.32 16.10
N GLN A 171 7.84 9.73 17.14
CA GLN A 171 9.25 9.29 17.10
C GLN A 171 9.48 8.18 16.06
N MET A 172 8.53 7.26 15.88
CA MET A 172 8.63 6.22 14.85
C MET A 172 8.46 6.79 13.44
N ILE A 173 7.58 7.77 13.27
CA ILE A 173 7.42 8.50 11.99
C ILE A 173 8.68 9.27 11.66
N GLU A 174 9.26 9.99 12.62
CA GLU A 174 10.54 10.69 12.45
C GLU A 174 11.67 9.72 12.11
N ALA A 175 11.80 8.61 12.81
CA ALA A 175 12.80 7.59 12.53
C ALA A 175 12.63 6.94 11.15
N ALA A 176 11.37 6.69 10.71
CA ALA A 176 11.08 6.17 9.39
C ALA A 176 11.39 7.19 8.29
N ILE A 177 11.09 8.47 8.54
CA ILE A 177 11.45 9.58 7.66
C ILE A 177 12.98 9.68 7.56
N ASP A 178 13.72 9.69 8.68
CA ASP A 178 15.18 9.76 8.70
C ASP A 178 15.83 8.57 8.01
N GLN A 179 15.32 7.36 8.20
CA GLN A 179 15.83 6.17 7.53
C GLN A 179 15.57 6.20 6.02
N TYR A 180 14.46 6.78 5.59
CA TYR A 180 14.14 7.01 4.18
C TYR A 180 15.07 8.05 3.56
N TYR A 181 15.38 9.14 4.27
CA TYR A 181 16.30 10.21 3.83
C TYR A 181 17.74 9.74 3.63
N ILE A 182 18.19 8.74 4.37
CA ILE A 182 19.56 8.22 4.29
C ILE A 182 19.77 7.31 3.05
N GLN A 183 18.70 6.73 2.49
CA GLN A 183 18.78 5.67 1.47
C GLN A 183 18.36 6.05 0.05
N GLN A 184 17.84 7.25 -0.22
CA GLN A 184 17.16 7.53 -1.50
C GLN A 184 17.78 8.63 -2.37
N ASP A 185 17.65 8.43 -3.70
CA ASP A 185 17.93 9.38 -4.77
C ASP A 185 17.05 10.64 -4.66
N LYS A 186 17.66 11.82 -4.87
CA LYS A 186 17.05 13.16 -4.75
C LYS A 186 15.75 13.34 -5.56
N ASN A 187 15.59 12.63 -6.66
CA ASN A 187 14.42 12.79 -7.55
C ASN A 187 13.16 12.10 -7.03
N GLY A 188 13.28 10.91 -6.43
CA GLY A 188 12.15 10.22 -5.80
C GLY A 188 11.62 10.96 -4.58
N MET A 189 12.50 11.68 -3.87
CA MET A 189 12.16 12.45 -2.69
C MET A 189 11.40 13.74 -3.02
N LEU A 190 11.78 14.43 -4.12
CA LEU A 190 11.05 15.62 -4.58
C LEU A 190 9.60 15.28 -4.96
N LEU A 191 9.38 14.17 -5.66
CA LEU A 191 8.04 13.73 -6.05
C LEU A 191 7.18 13.37 -4.83
N PHE A 192 7.75 12.68 -3.83
CA PHE A 192 7.05 12.35 -2.59
C PHE A 192 6.67 13.61 -1.81
N MET A 193 7.57 14.59 -1.69
CA MET A 193 7.31 15.87 -1.04
C MET A 193 6.23 16.68 -1.75
N GLU A 194 6.23 16.71 -3.08
CA GLU A 194 5.17 17.37 -3.86
C GLU A 194 3.79 16.78 -3.59
N VAL A 195 3.66 15.45 -3.58
CA VAL A 195 2.41 14.75 -3.30
C VAL A 195 1.95 15.00 -1.88
N MET A 196 2.85 14.94 -0.90
CA MET A 196 2.52 15.19 0.51
C MET A 196 2.09 16.62 0.74
N VAL A 197 2.84 17.61 0.21
CA VAL A 197 2.50 19.04 0.32
C VAL A 197 1.15 19.35 -0.34
N THR A 198 0.88 18.78 -1.52
CA THR A 198 -0.40 18.99 -2.21
C THR A 198 -1.57 18.44 -1.39
N ARG A 199 -1.44 17.25 -0.82
CA ARG A 199 -2.48 16.62 0.01
C ARG A 199 -2.73 17.37 1.32
N MET A 200 -1.66 17.82 1.99
CA MET A 200 -1.78 18.55 3.24
C MET A 200 -2.34 19.96 3.02
N GLN A 201 -2.01 20.64 1.90
CA GLN A 201 -2.65 21.90 1.50
C GLN A 201 -4.15 21.71 1.25
N GLN A 202 -4.57 20.60 0.62
CA GLN A 202 -5.98 20.26 0.42
C GLN A 202 -6.71 19.99 1.75
N ALA A 203 -6.01 19.47 2.76
CA ALA A 203 -6.54 19.23 4.10
C ALA A 203 -6.57 20.49 4.98
N GLY A 204 -6.01 21.62 4.53
CA GLY A 204 -5.96 22.88 5.29
C GLY A 204 -4.96 22.89 6.45
N GLU A 205 -4.00 21.96 6.46
CA GLU A 205 -2.98 21.85 7.50
C GLU A 205 -1.81 22.81 7.28
N VAL A 206 -1.26 23.38 8.38
CA VAL A 206 -0.14 24.33 8.32
C VAL A 206 1.19 23.56 8.30
N ILE A 207 1.74 23.38 7.10
CA ILE A 207 2.96 22.59 6.87
C ILE A 207 4.27 23.40 7.00
N VAL A 208 4.14 24.73 7.05
CA VAL A 208 5.28 25.67 6.90
C VAL A 208 6.47 25.41 7.85
N PRO A 209 6.30 24.98 9.12
CA PRO A 209 7.45 24.72 9.99
C PRO A 209 8.29 23.51 9.57
N TYR A 210 7.67 22.46 9.03
CA TYR A 210 8.36 21.20 8.70
C TYR A 210 9.27 21.29 7.47
N ILE A 211 8.86 22.10 6.49
CA ILE A 211 9.57 22.23 5.20
C ILE A 211 10.80 23.15 5.30
N THR A 212 10.80 24.11 6.24
CA THR A 212 11.84 25.15 6.30
C THR A 212 13.12 24.76 6.99
N GLU A 213 13.14 23.76 7.86
CA GLU A 213 14.33 23.37 8.62
C GLU A 213 15.12 22.20 8.02
N ASN A 214 14.49 21.36 7.20
CA ASN A 214 15.11 20.13 6.66
C ASN A 214 14.89 19.90 5.16
N SER A 215 14.47 20.90 4.37
CA SER A 215 14.05 20.65 3.00
C SER A 215 15.18 20.77 1.96
N PHE A 216 15.22 19.83 1.04
CA PHE A 216 16.00 19.86 -0.19
C PHE A 216 15.32 20.73 -1.27
N MET A 217 14.30 21.51 -0.93
CA MET A 217 13.59 22.41 -1.82
C MET A 217 14.43 23.69 -2.02
N SER A 218 14.38 24.24 -3.24
CA SER A 218 14.98 25.54 -3.51
C SER A 218 14.22 26.66 -2.78
N GLU A 219 14.87 27.79 -2.52
CA GLU A 219 14.20 28.96 -1.92
C GLU A 219 12.96 29.42 -2.71
N GLU A 220 12.97 29.24 -4.02
CA GLU A 220 11.83 29.54 -4.91
C GLU A 220 10.65 28.59 -4.65
N GLN A 221 10.91 27.31 -4.49
CA GLN A 221 9.89 26.30 -4.17
C GLN A 221 9.31 26.52 -2.77
N ILE A 222 10.14 26.81 -1.79
CA ILE A 222 9.71 27.19 -0.44
C ILE A 222 8.83 28.45 -0.48
N GLY A 223 9.17 29.42 -1.33
CA GLY A 223 8.38 30.63 -1.53
C GLY A 223 6.98 30.34 -2.08
N LYS A 224 6.86 29.40 -3.04
CA LYS A 224 5.58 28.96 -3.61
C LYS A 224 4.70 28.25 -2.58
N VAL A 225 5.27 27.34 -1.79
CA VAL A 225 4.55 26.65 -0.71
C VAL A 225 4.01 27.65 0.31
N LYS A 226 4.81 28.65 0.72
CA LYS A 226 4.37 29.72 1.64
C LYS A 226 3.27 30.59 1.06
N ALA A 227 3.24 30.77 -0.26
CA ALA A 227 2.21 31.54 -0.97
C ALA A 227 0.92 30.73 -1.23
N GLY A 228 0.93 29.39 -0.96
CA GLY A 228 -0.20 28.51 -1.26
C GLY A 228 -0.31 28.14 -2.75
N ASP A 229 0.75 28.38 -3.52
CA ASP A 229 0.81 28.05 -4.94
C ASP A 229 1.19 26.58 -5.16
N THR A 230 0.76 26.00 -6.27
CA THR A 230 1.19 24.67 -6.71
C THR A 230 2.67 24.70 -7.08
N ILE A 231 3.44 23.74 -6.56
CA ILE A 231 4.88 23.62 -6.81
C ILE A 231 5.15 23.16 -8.25
#